data_151fc2634e58f654216d059a468320eb
#
_entry.id   151fc2634e58f654216d059a468320eb
#
_cell.length_a   1.000
_cell.length_b   1.000
_cell.length_c   1.000
_cell.angle_alpha   90.00
_cell.angle_beta   90.00
_cell.angle_gamma   90.00
#
_symmetry.space_group_name_H-M   'P 1'
#
loop_
_entity.id
_entity.type
_entity.pdbx_description
1 polymer ?
#
loop_
_entity_poly.entity_id
_entity_poly.type
_entity_poly.pdbx_seq_one_letter_code
_entity_poly.pdbx_strand_id
1 'polypeptide(L)' 'MYRNLITTNPNVMMGKPVIAGTRITVEHILEELAAGSTTDELLEAHPRLTREAIQAALAYALDLLRTMKAAS' A
#
# COMPACT_ATOMS: atom_id res chain seq x y z
N MET A 1 9.28 -11.23 -1.04
CA MET A 1 8.40 -10.32 -1.75
C MET A 1 7.83 -9.28 -0.83
N TYR A 2 6.58 -8.90 -1.05
CA TYR A 2 5.97 -7.87 -0.21
C TYR A 2 5.20 -8.43 0.98
N ARG A 3 5.10 -9.73 1.13
CA ARG A 3 4.15 -10.33 2.08
C ARG A 3 4.37 -9.92 3.53
N ASN A 4 5.61 -9.71 3.93
CA ASN A 4 5.89 -9.27 5.29
C ASN A 4 5.85 -7.75 5.45
N LEU A 5 5.60 -7.02 4.36
CA LEU A 5 5.48 -5.56 4.40
C LEU A 5 4.02 -5.09 4.43
N ILE A 6 3.09 -5.95 4.09
CA ILE A 6 1.66 -5.63 4.07
C ILE A 6 0.96 -6.56 5.05
N THR A 7 0.16 -6.00 5.95
CA THR A 7 -0.61 -6.80 6.90
C THR A 7 -2.05 -6.35 6.92
N THR A 8 -2.92 -7.25 7.38
CA THR A 8 -4.32 -6.92 7.67
C THR A 8 -4.60 -7.35 9.10
N ASN A 9 -5.32 -6.50 9.82
CA ASN A 9 -5.70 -6.79 11.20
C ASN A 9 -7.07 -6.14 11.42
N PRO A 10 -8.09 -6.92 11.84
CA PRO A 10 -9.43 -6.37 12.04
C PRO A 10 -9.46 -5.18 12.99
N ASN A 11 -8.49 -5.08 13.89
CA ASN A 11 -8.42 -4.02 14.87
C ASN A 11 -7.65 -2.80 14.39
N VAL A 12 -7.10 -2.84 13.17
CA VAL A 12 -6.32 -1.73 12.62
C VAL A 12 -6.98 -1.32 11.31
N MET A 13 -7.40 -0.06 11.24
CA MET A 13 -8.02 0.52 10.04
C MET A 13 -9.13 -0.38 9.47
N MET A 14 -9.92 -0.98 10.37
CA MET A 14 -11.06 -1.83 10.01
C MET A 14 -10.68 -3.01 9.12
N GLY A 15 -9.48 -3.54 9.29
CA GLY A 15 -9.03 -4.70 8.53
C GLY A 15 -8.50 -4.39 7.15
N LYS A 16 -8.36 -3.12 6.80
CA LYS A 16 -7.77 -2.76 5.50
C LYS A 16 -6.29 -3.12 5.47
N PRO A 17 -5.76 -3.47 4.29
CA PRO A 17 -4.33 -3.73 4.18
C PRO A 17 -3.53 -2.48 4.54
N VAL A 18 -2.55 -2.64 5.41
CA VAL A 18 -1.69 -1.53 5.85
C VAL A 18 -0.23 -1.95 5.74
N ILE A 19 0.63 -0.95 5.69
CA ILE A 19 2.07 -1.20 5.79
C ILE A 19 2.36 -1.69 7.20
N ALA A 20 3.09 -2.79 7.30
CA ALA A 20 3.38 -3.43 8.58
C ALA A 20 3.98 -2.43 9.56
N GLY A 21 3.48 -2.45 10.78
CA GLY A 21 3.96 -1.56 11.83
C GLY A 21 3.41 -0.14 11.76
N THR A 22 2.49 0.13 10.84
CA THR A 22 1.90 1.47 10.68
C THR A 22 0.40 1.37 10.56
N ARG A 23 -0.26 2.53 10.49
CA ARG A 23 -1.67 2.62 10.12
C ARG A 23 -1.86 3.18 8.71
N ILE A 24 -0.78 3.19 7.93
CA ILE A 24 -0.82 3.71 6.57
C ILE A 24 -1.38 2.61 5.67
N THR A 25 -2.55 2.86 5.09
CA THR A 25 -3.19 1.85 4.24
C THR A 25 -2.56 1.82 2.86
N VAL A 26 -2.64 0.65 2.23
CA VAL A 26 -2.26 0.52 0.82
C VAL A 26 -3.11 1.48 -0.01
N GLU A 27 -4.39 1.54 0.29
CA GLU A 27 -5.32 2.42 -0.42
C GLU A 27 -4.88 3.88 -0.37
N HIS A 28 -4.44 4.34 0.79
CA HIS A 28 -3.98 5.72 0.95
C HIS A 28 -2.76 6.00 0.08
N ILE A 29 -1.82 5.07 0.05
CA ILE A 29 -0.63 5.21 -0.79
C ILE A 29 -1.03 5.33 -2.26
N LEU A 30 -1.94 4.46 -2.70
CA LEU A 30 -2.41 4.49 -4.08
C LEU A 30 -3.12 5.80 -4.40
N GLU A 31 -3.93 6.30 -3.47
CA GLU A 31 -4.62 7.57 -3.66
C GLU A 31 -3.65 8.73 -3.85
N GLU A 32 -2.59 8.75 -3.04
CA GLU A 32 -1.59 9.80 -3.14
C GLU A 32 -0.85 9.74 -4.47
N LEU A 33 -0.46 8.54 -4.88
CA LEU A 33 0.21 8.37 -6.17
C LEU A 33 -0.70 8.74 -7.32
N ALA A 34 -1.97 8.34 -7.24
CA ALA A 34 -2.95 8.67 -8.28
C ALA A 34 -3.19 10.17 -8.37
N ALA A 35 -3.05 10.88 -7.27
CA ALA A 35 -3.21 12.34 -7.23
C ALA A 35 -1.98 13.08 -7.73
N GLY A 36 -0.92 12.36 -8.07
CA GLY A 36 0.29 12.97 -8.62
C GLY A 36 1.46 13.09 -7.67
N SER A 37 1.32 12.63 -6.44
CA SER A 37 2.43 12.65 -5.49
C SER A 37 3.53 11.72 -5.97
N THR A 38 4.77 12.12 -5.74
CA THR A 38 5.91 11.28 -6.06
C THR A 38 6.27 10.39 -4.87
N THR A 39 7.06 9.35 -5.14
CA THR A 39 7.58 8.50 -4.08
C THR A 39 8.33 9.33 -3.04
N ASP A 40 9.17 10.26 -3.49
CA ASP A 40 9.93 11.11 -2.57
C ASP A 40 9.01 11.94 -1.69
N GLU A 41 7.92 12.47 -2.25
CA GLU A 41 6.96 13.23 -1.47
C GLU A 41 6.28 12.37 -0.41
N LEU A 42 5.95 11.14 -0.75
CA LEU A 42 5.36 10.21 0.20
C LEU A 42 6.32 9.90 1.34
N LEU A 43 7.59 9.67 1.01
CA LEU A 43 8.60 9.38 2.03
C LEU A 43 8.80 10.56 2.97
N GLU A 44 8.70 11.76 2.44
CA GLU A 44 8.82 12.98 3.23
C GLU A 44 7.63 13.16 4.16
N ALA A 45 6.42 12.90 3.66
CA ALA A 45 5.19 13.07 4.43
C ALA A 45 5.01 11.99 5.49
N HIS A 46 5.57 10.80 5.26
CA HIS A 46 5.40 9.65 6.13
C HIS A 46 6.76 9.06 6.48
N PRO A 47 7.40 9.54 7.55
CA PRO A 47 8.75 9.08 7.90
C PRO A 47 8.87 7.58 8.14
N ARG A 48 7.76 6.90 8.42
CA ARG A 48 7.78 5.45 8.63
C ARG A 48 7.74 4.64 7.35
N LEU A 49 7.48 5.29 6.21
CA LEU A 49 7.48 4.60 4.94
C LEU A 49 8.90 4.40 4.43
N THR A 50 9.07 3.34 3.64
CA THR A 50 10.29 3.10 2.88
C THR A 50 9.90 2.93 1.42
N ARG A 51 10.88 2.99 0.54
CA ARG A 51 10.63 2.75 -0.88
C ARG A 51 10.11 1.34 -1.10
N GLU A 52 10.66 0.38 -0.37
CA GLU A 52 10.21 -1.01 -0.45
C GLU A 52 8.74 -1.15 -0.06
N ALA A 53 8.31 -0.41 0.97
CA ALA A 53 6.91 -0.47 1.38
C ALA A 53 5.98 0.09 0.31
N ILE A 54 6.39 1.16 -0.37
CA ILE A 54 5.58 1.72 -1.46
C ILE A 54 5.52 0.73 -2.62
N GLN A 55 6.63 0.11 -2.96
CA GLN A 55 6.64 -0.92 -4.00
C GLN A 55 5.77 -2.12 -3.60
N ALA A 56 5.81 -2.49 -2.32
CA ALA A 56 4.97 -3.57 -1.82
C ALA A 56 3.48 -3.23 -1.98
N ALA A 57 3.11 -1.99 -1.72
CA ALA A 57 1.73 -1.55 -1.89
C ALA A 57 1.29 -1.67 -3.35
N LEU A 58 2.16 -1.27 -4.27
CA LEU A 58 1.86 -1.39 -5.70
C LEU A 58 1.75 -2.85 -6.13
N ALA A 59 2.66 -3.69 -5.63
CA ALA A 59 2.62 -5.12 -5.95
C ALA A 59 1.36 -5.79 -5.40
N TYR A 60 0.95 -5.39 -4.21
CA TYR A 60 -0.28 -5.90 -3.61
C TYR A 60 -1.48 -5.55 -4.49
N ALA A 61 -1.57 -4.29 -4.92
CA ALA A 61 -2.66 -3.86 -5.78
C ALA A 61 -2.66 -4.62 -7.11
N LEU A 62 -1.47 -4.81 -7.67
CA LEU A 62 -1.34 -5.55 -8.93
C LEU A 62 -1.83 -6.98 -8.78
N ASP A 63 -1.48 -7.63 -7.68
CA ASP A 63 -1.94 -9.00 -7.42
C ASP A 63 -3.46 -9.07 -7.32
N LEU A 64 -4.07 -8.09 -6.64
CA LEU A 64 -5.53 -8.04 -6.57
C LEU A 64 -6.15 -7.93 -7.94
N LEU A 65 -5.62 -7.05 -8.77
CA LEU A 65 -6.13 -6.88 -10.13
C LEU A 65 -5.99 -8.15 -10.95
N ARG A 66 -4.89 -8.86 -10.78
CA ARG A 66 -4.64 -10.10 -11.53
C ARG A 66 -5.57 -11.24 -11.13
N THR A 67 -6.16 -11.17 -9.95
CA THR A 67 -7.13 -12.18 -9.53
C THR A 67 -8.52 -11.88 -10.06
N MET A 68 -8.74 -10.72 -10.65
CA MET A 68 -10.04 -10.32 -11.18
C MET A 68 -10.15 -10.75 -12.63
N LYS A 69 -10.94 -11.77 -12.87
CA LYS A 69 -11.05 -12.33 -14.21
C LYS A 69 -11.83 -11.48 -15.20
N ALA A 70 -12.80 -10.74 -14.69
CA ALA A 70 -13.73 -10.03 -15.54
C ALA A 70 -13.09 -8.88 -16.31
N ALA A 71 -11.92 -8.45 -15.87
CA ALA A 71 -11.28 -7.30 -16.48
C ALA A 71 -10.67 -7.58 -17.84
N SER A 72 -10.55 -8.83 -18.23
CA SER A 72 -9.91 -9.15 -19.50
C SER A 72 -10.89 -9.36 -20.62
#